data_19ad1683327eb6174844e6850daae5b3
#
_entry.id   19ad1683327eb6174844e6850daae5b3
#
_cell.length_a   1.000
_cell.length_b   1.000
_cell.length_c   1.000
_cell.angle_alpha   90.00
_cell.angle_beta   90.00
_cell.angle_gamma   90.00
#
_symmetry.space_group_name_H-M   'P 1'
#
loop_
_entity.id
_entity.type
_entity.pdbx_description
1 polymer ?
#
loop_
_entity_poly.entity_id
_entity_poly.type
_entity_poly.pdbx_seq_one_letter_code
_entity_poly.pdbx_strand_id
1 'polypeptide(L)'
;MAFFDWASPMLQAKPRELDLAALGFANIRYIHWQLGNLTLLQRIYTPVDQAFLLWGLICLVIFLTAQFSTLDWLTQAALDTSLTLLGTLAMLHLSHDWSKREGVLWMGWVWAGLMAIGTVLTDWAVIQAWGWVLVNLCELWLGLCAVGYGISGWGMRSRALLLTGAVHGGAIGVLPWCGSWQFLATGLVFGISLGVLAELRWDMCLGSGPVLRPLAPTLDYARDHACEPALDCALEHLPC
;
A
#
# COMPACT_ATOMS: atom_id res chain seq x y z
N MET A 1 26.55 5.58 4.40
CA MET A 1 25.16 5.34 4.85
C MET A 1 24.67 4.07 4.21
N ALA A 2 24.09 3.13 4.99
CA ALA A 2 23.52 1.91 4.43
C ALA A 2 22.32 2.27 3.55
N PHE A 3 22.16 1.59 2.40
CA PHE A 3 21.07 1.83 1.44
C PHE A 3 19.70 1.52 2.05
N PHE A 4 19.64 0.47 2.86
CA PHE A 4 18.46 0.08 3.66
C PHE A 4 18.73 0.31 5.14
N ASP A 5 17.69 0.70 5.89
CA ASP A 5 17.74 0.72 7.35
C ASP A 5 17.43 -0.68 7.91
N TRP A 6 18.49 -1.37 8.34
CA TRP A 6 18.38 -2.71 8.92
C TRP A 6 18.03 -2.70 10.41
N ALA A 7 18.09 -1.54 11.06
CA ALA A 7 17.78 -1.40 12.49
C ALA A 7 16.26 -1.29 12.74
N SER A 8 15.50 -0.78 11.77
CA SER A 8 14.04 -0.70 11.89
C SER A 8 13.37 -2.02 11.46
N PRO A 9 12.29 -2.46 12.11
CA PRO A 9 11.51 -3.60 11.65
C PRO A 9 10.86 -3.31 10.30
N MET A 10 10.84 -4.32 9.42
CA MET A 10 10.32 -4.22 8.05
C MET A 10 8.81 -3.96 8.02
N LEU A 11 8.07 -4.60 8.92
CA LEU A 11 6.62 -4.45 9.08
C LEU A 11 6.31 -4.16 10.54
N GLN A 12 5.43 -3.21 10.79
CA GLN A 12 5.02 -2.79 12.12
C GLN A 12 3.49 -2.70 12.19
N ALA A 13 2.92 -2.94 13.37
CA ALA A 13 1.52 -2.63 13.59
C ALA A 13 1.30 -1.10 13.47
N LYS A 14 0.23 -0.69 12.82
CA LYS A 14 -0.15 0.73 12.80
C LYS A 14 -0.54 1.17 14.20
N PRO A 15 -0.07 2.35 14.67
CA PRO A 15 -0.49 2.88 15.96
C PRO A 15 -2.01 3.10 15.98
N ARG A 16 -2.63 2.85 17.14
CA ARG A 16 -4.09 3.00 17.31
C ARG A 16 -4.54 4.45 17.37
N GLU A 17 -3.69 5.31 17.90
CA GLU A 17 -3.90 6.76 17.99
C GLU A 17 -2.75 7.44 17.26
N LEU A 18 -3.04 8.00 16.12
CA LEU A 18 -2.16 8.92 15.43
C LEU A 18 -2.71 10.32 15.66
N ASP A 19 -1.85 11.23 16.06
CA ASP A 19 -2.18 12.64 16.04
C ASP A 19 -2.37 13.05 14.57
N LEU A 20 -3.64 13.02 14.13
CA LEU A 20 -4.04 13.26 12.74
C LEU A 20 -3.61 14.64 12.25
N ALA A 21 -3.50 15.59 13.18
CA ALA A 21 -3.05 16.95 12.89
C ALA A 21 -1.57 17.00 12.50
N ALA A 22 -0.73 16.08 13.00
CA ALA A 22 0.70 16.03 12.69
C ALA A 22 1.01 15.45 11.30
N LEU A 23 0.08 14.68 10.73
CA LEU A 23 0.33 13.98 9.46
C LEU A 23 0.08 14.83 8.21
N GLY A 24 -0.67 15.94 8.29
CA GLY A 24 -0.87 16.89 7.19
C GLY A 24 -1.40 16.29 5.87
N PHE A 25 -1.92 15.05 5.90
CA PHE A 25 -2.46 14.39 4.71
C PHE A 25 -3.90 14.84 4.46
N ALA A 26 -4.16 15.40 3.30
CA ALA A 26 -5.51 15.46 2.76
C ALA A 26 -5.98 14.01 2.48
N ASN A 27 -7.21 13.65 2.87
CA ASN A 27 -7.82 12.35 2.61
C ASN A 27 -7.42 11.15 3.50
N ILE A 28 -6.99 11.38 4.75
CA ILE A 28 -6.92 10.28 5.71
C ILE A 28 -8.35 9.82 6.01
N ARG A 29 -8.64 8.54 5.80
CA ARG A 29 -9.90 7.94 6.24
C ARG A 29 -9.72 7.24 7.57
N TYR A 30 -10.45 7.74 8.56
CA TYR A 30 -10.63 7.06 9.82
C TYR A 30 -11.86 6.16 9.73
N ILE A 31 -11.65 4.85 9.81
CA ILE A 31 -12.73 3.88 9.83
C ILE A 31 -12.92 3.42 11.27
N HIS A 32 -14.07 3.76 11.83
CA HIS A 32 -14.47 3.36 13.18
C HIS A 32 -15.77 2.57 13.09
N TRP A 33 -15.65 1.26 13.19
CA TRP A 33 -16.79 0.36 13.22
C TRP A 33 -17.04 -0.10 14.64
N GLN A 34 -18.22 0.27 15.18
CA GLN A 34 -18.72 -0.16 16.48
C GLN A 34 -19.99 -0.98 16.30
N LEU A 35 -20.07 -2.10 17.00
CA LEU A 35 -21.30 -2.88 17.17
C LEU A 35 -21.65 -2.89 18.65
N GLY A 36 -22.56 -2.02 19.08
CA GLY A 36 -22.85 -1.76 20.50
C GLY A 36 -21.63 -1.23 21.24
N ASN A 37 -21.19 -1.88 22.32
CA ASN A 37 -20.02 -1.50 23.11
C ASN A 37 -18.70 -2.14 22.61
N LEU A 38 -18.75 -2.94 21.53
CA LEU A 38 -17.58 -3.58 20.96
C LEU A 38 -17.06 -2.76 19.77
N THR A 39 -15.84 -2.24 19.89
CA THR A 39 -15.11 -1.63 18.76
C THR A 39 -14.55 -2.74 17.90
N LEU A 40 -15.18 -2.97 16.74
CA LEU A 40 -14.78 -4.04 15.82
C LEU A 40 -13.58 -3.64 14.98
N LEU A 41 -13.53 -2.39 14.52
CA LEU A 41 -12.44 -1.89 13.69
C LEU A 41 -12.22 -0.39 13.98
N GLN A 42 -10.98 -0.06 14.36
CA GLN A 42 -10.52 1.32 14.51
C GLN A 42 -9.18 1.44 13.78
N ARG A 43 -9.22 1.91 12.53
CA ARG A 43 -8.05 1.93 11.68
C ARG A 43 -7.94 3.25 10.90
N ILE A 44 -6.71 3.67 10.72
CA ILE A 44 -6.35 4.83 9.92
C ILE A 44 -5.74 4.32 8.61
N TYR A 45 -6.37 4.67 7.49
CA TYR A 45 -5.88 4.33 6.17
C TYR A 45 -5.36 5.58 5.47
N THR A 46 -4.09 5.56 5.13
CA THR A 46 -3.48 6.57 4.26
C THR A 46 -4.01 6.41 2.81
N PRO A 47 -3.86 7.42 1.94
CA PRO A 47 -4.22 7.27 0.53
C PRO A 47 -3.54 6.09 -0.16
N VAL A 48 -2.29 5.77 0.22
CA VAL A 48 -1.55 4.62 -0.32
C VAL A 48 -2.14 3.29 0.16
N ASP A 49 -2.52 3.20 1.44
CA ASP A 49 -3.20 2.02 1.97
C ASP A 49 -4.54 1.78 1.25
N GLN A 50 -5.30 2.87 0.99
CA GLN A 50 -6.55 2.79 0.24
C GLN A 50 -6.32 2.30 -1.19
N ALA A 51 -5.22 2.73 -1.84
CA ALA A 51 -4.83 2.23 -3.14
C ALA A 51 -4.50 0.73 -3.10
N PHE A 52 -3.78 0.25 -2.09
CA PHE A 52 -3.49 -1.18 -1.92
C PHE A 52 -4.76 -2.00 -1.69
N LEU A 53 -5.69 -1.55 -0.84
CA LEU A 53 -6.96 -2.24 -0.61
C LEU A 53 -7.80 -2.29 -1.88
N LEU A 54 -7.89 -1.17 -2.61
CA LEU A 54 -8.62 -1.11 -3.87
C LEU A 54 -8.06 -2.11 -4.88
N TRP A 55 -6.73 -2.12 -5.07
CA TRP A 55 -6.08 -3.05 -5.98
C TRP A 55 -6.21 -4.50 -5.52
N GLY A 56 -6.10 -4.77 -4.22
CA GLY A 56 -6.32 -6.11 -3.67
C GLY A 56 -7.72 -6.63 -3.99
N LEU A 57 -8.73 -5.77 -3.83
CA LEU A 57 -10.12 -6.11 -4.17
C LEU A 57 -10.31 -6.32 -5.68
N ILE A 58 -9.76 -5.43 -6.52
CA ILE A 58 -9.85 -5.56 -7.98
C ILE A 58 -9.21 -6.88 -8.43
N CYS A 59 -8.00 -7.19 -7.98
CA CYS A 59 -7.34 -8.45 -8.30
C CYS A 59 -8.16 -9.66 -7.85
N LEU A 60 -8.71 -9.63 -6.63
CA LEU A 60 -9.59 -10.71 -6.17
C LEU A 60 -10.80 -10.87 -7.08
N VAL A 61 -11.48 -9.80 -7.47
CA VAL A 61 -12.64 -9.87 -8.37
C VAL A 61 -12.24 -10.45 -9.72
N ILE A 62 -11.17 -9.96 -10.35
CA ILE A 62 -10.67 -10.43 -11.65
C ILE A 62 -10.37 -11.94 -11.59
N PHE A 63 -9.55 -12.37 -10.65
CA PHE A 63 -9.11 -13.75 -10.60
C PHE A 63 -10.19 -14.72 -10.09
N LEU A 64 -11.10 -14.27 -9.22
CA LEU A 64 -12.24 -15.09 -8.79
C LEU A 64 -13.27 -15.23 -9.91
N THR A 65 -13.53 -14.18 -10.69
CA THR A 65 -14.42 -14.29 -11.86
C THR A 65 -13.80 -15.20 -12.91
N ALA A 66 -12.51 -15.08 -13.20
CA ALA A 66 -11.82 -16.00 -14.12
C ALA A 66 -11.83 -17.46 -13.64
N GLN A 67 -11.79 -17.71 -12.31
CA GLN A 67 -11.79 -19.05 -11.75
C GLN A 67 -13.18 -19.70 -11.72
N PHE A 68 -14.22 -18.94 -11.36
CA PHE A 68 -15.52 -19.50 -10.99
C PHE A 68 -16.68 -19.09 -11.89
N SER A 69 -16.52 -18.07 -12.75
CA SER A 69 -17.59 -17.65 -13.65
C SER A 69 -17.61 -18.49 -14.93
N THR A 70 -18.74 -18.44 -15.61
CA THR A 70 -18.93 -19.03 -16.93
C THR A 70 -18.85 -18.00 -18.06
N LEU A 71 -18.25 -16.84 -17.79
CA LEU A 71 -18.07 -15.78 -18.77
C LEU A 71 -17.16 -16.27 -19.89
N ASP A 72 -17.49 -15.89 -21.11
CA ASP A 72 -16.56 -16.10 -22.23
C ASP A 72 -15.33 -15.18 -22.09
N TRP A 73 -14.23 -15.58 -22.74
CA TRP A 73 -12.96 -14.88 -22.61
C TRP A 73 -12.99 -13.42 -23.05
N LEU A 74 -13.83 -13.06 -24.02
CA LEU A 74 -13.94 -11.68 -24.48
C LEU A 74 -14.64 -10.80 -23.44
N THR A 75 -15.73 -11.31 -22.86
CA THR A 75 -16.45 -10.63 -21.77
C THR A 75 -15.57 -10.51 -20.53
N GLN A 76 -14.83 -11.58 -20.18
CA GLN A 76 -13.87 -11.54 -19.08
C GLN A 76 -12.80 -10.47 -19.31
N ALA A 77 -12.18 -10.44 -20.50
CA ALA A 77 -11.16 -9.44 -20.85
C ALA A 77 -11.70 -8.01 -20.78
N ALA A 78 -12.93 -7.77 -21.26
CA ALA A 78 -13.56 -6.45 -21.16
C ALA A 78 -13.82 -6.02 -19.72
N LEU A 79 -14.22 -6.95 -18.85
CA LEU A 79 -14.38 -6.70 -17.40
C LEU A 79 -13.02 -6.36 -16.76
N ASP A 80 -12.01 -7.18 -17.00
CA ASP A 80 -10.67 -7.05 -16.42
C ASP A 80 -10.01 -5.74 -16.85
N THR A 81 -10.11 -5.38 -18.13
CA THR A 81 -9.64 -4.12 -18.70
C THR A 81 -10.33 -2.93 -18.04
N SER A 82 -11.66 -2.99 -17.91
CA SER A 82 -12.43 -1.91 -17.27
C SER A 82 -12.02 -1.71 -15.81
N LEU A 83 -11.91 -2.80 -15.04
CA LEU A 83 -11.49 -2.76 -13.64
C LEU A 83 -10.04 -2.28 -13.50
N THR A 84 -9.15 -2.73 -14.37
CA THR A 84 -7.73 -2.31 -14.37
C THR A 84 -7.58 -0.83 -14.69
N LEU A 85 -8.32 -0.31 -15.68
CA LEU A 85 -8.31 1.12 -16.01
C LEU A 85 -8.84 1.96 -14.85
N LEU A 86 -10.00 1.61 -14.31
CA LEU A 86 -10.59 2.33 -13.16
C LEU A 86 -9.67 2.27 -11.95
N GLY A 87 -9.10 1.11 -11.64
CA GLY A 87 -8.15 0.92 -10.55
C GLY A 87 -6.88 1.76 -10.73
N THR A 88 -6.33 1.80 -11.93
CA THR A 88 -5.13 2.60 -12.26
C THR A 88 -5.41 4.09 -12.08
N LEU A 89 -6.52 4.59 -12.61
CA LEU A 89 -6.92 6.00 -12.46
C LEU A 89 -7.15 6.36 -10.99
N ALA A 90 -7.86 5.51 -10.25
CA ALA A 90 -8.11 5.71 -8.82
C ALA A 90 -6.80 5.69 -8.01
N MET A 91 -5.89 4.77 -8.29
CA MET A 91 -4.57 4.70 -7.64
C MET A 91 -3.76 5.97 -7.90
N LEU A 92 -3.67 6.42 -9.16
CA LEU A 92 -2.96 7.65 -9.51
C LEU A 92 -3.57 8.86 -8.82
N HIS A 93 -4.89 8.95 -8.76
CA HIS A 93 -5.59 10.03 -8.07
C HIS A 93 -5.35 10.00 -6.55
N LEU A 94 -5.53 8.85 -5.91
CA LEU A 94 -5.35 8.69 -4.46
C LEU A 94 -3.91 8.96 -4.02
N SER A 95 -2.93 8.46 -4.78
CA SER A 95 -1.52 8.56 -4.41
C SER A 95 -0.86 9.87 -4.87
N HIS A 96 -1.52 10.70 -5.69
CA HIS A 96 -0.91 11.88 -6.34
C HIS A 96 -0.22 12.84 -5.37
N ASP A 97 -0.96 13.33 -4.37
CA ASP A 97 -0.45 14.34 -3.43
C ASP A 97 0.67 13.78 -2.56
N TRP A 98 0.53 12.53 -2.13
CA TRP A 98 1.57 11.84 -1.40
C TRP A 98 2.83 11.64 -2.25
N SER A 99 2.68 11.09 -3.46
CA SER A 99 3.80 10.84 -4.38
C SER A 99 4.54 12.13 -4.78
N LYS A 100 3.80 13.24 -4.89
CA LYS A 100 4.39 14.56 -5.16
C LYS A 100 5.23 15.05 -4.00
N ARG A 101 4.75 14.91 -2.76
CA ARG A 101 5.50 15.32 -1.55
C ARG A 101 6.77 14.50 -1.36
N GLU A 102 6.69 13.20 -1.63
CA GLU A 102 7.82 12.27 -1.48
C GLU A 102 8.76 12.24 -2.71
N GLY A 103 8.44 12.98 -3.77
CA GLY A 103 9.26 13.01 -4.99
C GLY A 103 9.23 11.71 -5.80
N VAL A 104 8.19 10.88 -5.63
CA VAL A 104 8.06 9.54 -6.27
C VAL A 104 6.93 9.46 -7.29
N LEU A 105 6.53 10.59 -7.89
CA LEU A 105 5.50 10.64 -8.94
C LEU A 105 5.78 9.69 -10.11
N TRP A 106 7.06 9.51 -10.46
CA TRP A 106 7.49 8.61 -11.53
C TRP A 106 7.04 7.17 -11.31
N MET A 107 6.89 6.77 -10.04
CA MET A 107 6.47 5.41 -9.68
C MET A 107 5.03 5.12 -10.10
N GLY A 108 4.13 6.11 -9.94
CA GLY A 108 2.77 6.02 -10.45
C GLY A 108 2.73 5.76 -11.96
N TRP A 109 3.61 6.42 -12.72
CA TRP A 109 3.72 6.20 -14.17
C TRP A 109 4.31 4.84 -14.53
N VAL A 110 5.27 4.34 -13.75
CA VAL A 110 5.78 2.97 -13.91
C VAL A 110 4.65 1.96 -13.74
N TRP A 111 3.86 2.09 -12.66
CA TRP A 111 2.71 1.21 -12.44
C TRP A 111 1.67 1.32 -13.55
N ALA A 112 1.31 2.54 -13.97
CA ALA A 112 0.38 2.74 -15.07
C ALA A 112 0.89 2.09 -16.37
N GLY A 113 2.19 2.20 -16.66
CA GLY A 113 2.81 1.54 -17.81
C GLY A 113 2.76 0.01 -17.72
N LEU A 114 3.08 -0.57 -16.56
CA LEU A 114 2.99 -2.02 -16.34
C LEU A 114 1.56 -2.55 -16.52
N MET A 115 0.57 -1.82 -15.94
CA MET A 115 -0.83 -2.18 -16.10
C MET A 115 -1.28 -2.08 -17.56
N ALA A 116 -0.88 -1.03 -18.29
CA ALA A 116 -1.18 -0.89 -19.70
C ALA A 116 -0.57 -2.01 -20.56
N ILE A 117 0.69 -2.37 -20.29
CA ILE A 117 1.36 -3.48 -20.99
C ILE A 117 0.60 -4.79 -20.72
N GLY A 118 0.30 -5.11 -19.46
CA GLY A 118 -0.42 -6.33 -19.09
C GLY A 118 -1.78 -6.41 -19.75
N THR A 119 -2.56 -5.32 -19.68
CA THR A 119 -3.90 -5.24 -20.28
C THR A 119 -3.85 -5.42 -21.81
N VAL A 120 -2.97 -4.66 -22.51
CA VAL A 120 -2.85 -4.76 -23.97
C VAL A 120 -2.42 -6.16 -24.39
N LEU A 121 -1.46 -6.78 -23.70
CA LEU A 121 -1.04 -8.15 -24.00
C LEU A 121 -2.15 -9.17 -23.77
N THR A 122 -2.91 -9.02 -22.68
CA THR A 122 -4.05 -9.90 -22.37
C THR A 122 -5.14 -9.78 -23.43
N ASP A 123 -5.60 -8.55 -23.71
CA ASP A 123 -6.66 -8.30 -24.69
C ASP A 123 -6.26 -8.76 -26.08
N TRP A 124 -5.03 -8.46 -26.50
CA TRP A 124 -4.49 -8.92 -27.76
C TRP A 124 -4.44 -10.45 -27.86
N ALA A 125 -4.02 -11.12 -26.78
CA ALA A 125 -3.96 -12.57 -26.73
C ALA A 125 -5.37 -13.21 -26.80
N VAL A 126 -6.37 -12.59 -26.18
CA VAL A 126 -7.77 -13.05 -26.25
C VAL A 126 -8.30 -12.88 -27.68
N ILE A 127 -8.12 -11.70 -28.31
CA ILE A 127 -8.61 -11.40 -29.67
C ILE A 127 -7.95 -12.31 -30.71
N GLN A 128 -6.64 -12.56 -30.58
CA GLN A 128 -5.88 -13.38 -31.55
C GLN A 128 -5.88 -14.86 -31.18
N ALA A 129 -6.56 -15.27 -30.11
CA ALA A 129 -6.52 -16.64 -29.57
C ALA A 129 -5.07 -17.14 -29.36
N TRP A 130 -4.19 -16.27 -28.87
CA TRP A 130 -2.77 -16.58 -28.68
C TRP A 130 -2.56 -17.47 -27.47
N GLY A 131 -2.72 -18.78 -27.68
CA GLY A 131 -2.79 -19.80 -26.63
C GLY A 131 -1.59 -19.78 -25.68
N TRP A 132 -0.36 -19.45 -26.17
CA TRP A 132 0.81 -19.39 -25.29
C TRP A 132 0.69 -18.32 -24.20
N VAL A 133 0.20 -17.12 -24.54
CA VAL A 133 -0.01 -16.06 -23.53
C VAL A 133 -1.17 -16.40 -22.61
N LEU A 134 -2.26 -16.96 -23.16
CA LEU A 134 -3.45 -17.30 -22.36
C LEU A 134 -3.17 -18.38 -21.33
N VAL A 135 -2.34 -19.37 -21.66
CA VAL A 135 -1.94 -20.44 -20.72
C VAL A 135 -1.04 -19.90 -19.62
N ASN A 136 -0.22 -18.88 -19.90
CA ASN A 136 0.71 -18.26 -18.95
C ASN A 136 0.20 -16.89 -18.43
N LEU A 137 -1.12 -16.70 -18.40
CA LEU A 137 -1.70 -15.40 -18.03
C LEU A 137 -1.43 -15.04 -16.57
N CYS A 138 -1.50 -16.02 -15.68
CA CYS A 138 -1.21 -15.84 -14.24
C CYS A 138 0.26 -15.46 -14.03
N GLU A 139 1.17 -16.14 -14.72
CA GLU A 139 2.61 -15.86 -14.70
C GLU A 139 2.92 -14.46 -15.21
N LEU A 140 2.27 -14.06 -16.31
CA LEU A 140 2.40 -12.72 -16.87
C LEU A 140 2.08 -11.64 -15.84
N TRP A 141 0.92 -11.73 -15.20
CA TRP A 141 0.49 -10.74 -14.22
C TRP A 141 1.32 -10.75 -12.94
N LEU A 142 1.67 -11.93 -12.42
CA LEU A 142 2.60 -12.06 -11.28
C LEU A 142 3.97 -11.49 -11.62
N GLY A 143 4.48 -11.72 -12.83
CA GLY A 143 5.76 -11.21 -13.30
C GLY A 143 5.78 -9.68 -13.41
N LEU A 144 4.75 -9.09 -14.01
CA LEU A 144 4.62 -7.62 -14.11
C LEU A 144 4.58 -6.98 -12.72
N CYS A 145 3.82 -7.57 -11.78
CA CYS A 145 3.76 -7.07 -10.42
C CYS A 145 5.04 -7.30 -9.64
N ALA A 146 5.73 -8.43 -9.83
CA ALA A 146 7.05 -8.67 -9.25
C ALA A 146 8.05 -7.59 -9.65
N VAL A 147 8.07 -7.23 -10.95
CA VAL A 147 8.89 -6.13 -11.48
C VAL A 147 8.47 -4.79 -10.87
N GLY A 148 7.17 -4.49 -10.85
CA GLY A 148 6.63 -3.25 -10.28
C GLY A 148 7.00 -3.08 -8.80
N TYR A 149 6.83 -4.11 -7.99
CA TYR A 149 7.24 -4.09 -6.57
C TYR A 149 8.76 -4.03 -6.40
N GLY A 150 9.52 -4.70 -7.26
CA GLY A 150 10.98 -4.62 -7.28
C GLY A 150 11.47 -3.19 -7.53
N ILE A 151 10.95 -2.53 -8.56
CA ILE A 151 11.26 -1.13 -8.89
C ILE A 151 10.82 -0.20 -7.75
N SER A 152 9.61 -0.41 -7.21
CA SER A 152 9.09 0.39 -6.10
C SER A 152 9.92 0.21 -4.82
N GLY A 153 10.26 -1.03 -4.49
CA GLY A 153 11.07 -1.34 -3.31
C GLY A 153 12.47 -0.77 -3.40
N TRP A 154 13.08 -0.80 -4.59
CA TRP A 154 14.37 -0.17 -4.83
C TRP A 154 14.27 1.36 -4.74
N GLY A 155 13.30 1.97 -5.43
CA GLY A 155 13.11 3.42 -5.46
C GLY A 155 12.77 4.02 -4.10
N MET A 156 11.94 3.34 -3.30
CA MET A 156 11.55 3.76 -1.94
C MET A 156 12.46 3.20 -0.85
N ARG A 157 13.47 2.41 -1.19
CA ARG A 157 14.35 1.72 -0.25
C ARG A 157 13.57 0.90 0.78
N SER A 158 12.51 0.25 0.34
CA SER A 158 11.61 -0.56 1.18
C SER A 158 11.87 -2.04 0.98
N ARG A 159 12.25 -2.71 2.05
CA ARG A 159 12.45 -4.16 2.08
C ARG A 159 11.12 -4.91 1.95
N ALA A 160 10.05 -4.34 2.53
CA ALA A 160 8.71 -4.91 2.45
C ALA A 160 8.23 -5.03 1.00
N LEU A 161 8.43 -3.98 0.19
CA LEU A 161 8.07 -4.03 -1.22
C LEU A 161 8.97 -4.97 -2.03
N LEU A 162 10.27 -5.02 -1.74
CA LEU A 162 11.16 -6.01 -2.37
C LEU A 162 10.74 -7.44 -2.04
N LEU A 163 10.39 -7.71 -0.78
CA LEU A 163 9.87 -9.01 -0.38
C LEU A 163 8.55 -9.33 -1.08
N THR A 164 7.65 -8.35 -1.20
CA THR A 164 6.41 -8.53 -1.95
C THR A 164 6.69 -8.90 -3.41
N GLY A 165 7.64 -8.22 -4.05
CA GLY A 165 8.10 -8.58 -5.39
C GLY A 165 8.66 -10.00 -5.46
N ALA A 166 9.48 -10.40 -4.48
CA ALA A 166 10.01 -11.75 -4.40
C ALA A 166 8.92 -12.82 -4.19
N VAL A 167 7.88 -12.51 -3.40
CA VAL A 167 6.71 -13.38 -3.20
C VAL A 167 5.97 -13.59 -4.51
N HIS A 168 5.72 -12.52 -5.28
CA HIS A 168 5.06 -12.62 -6.59
C HIS A 168 5.92 -13.40 -7.59
N GLY A 169 7.22 -13.13 -7.65
CA GLY A 169 8.14 -13.89 -8.51
C GLY A 169 8.25 -15.37 -8.11
N GLY A 170 8.30 -15.65 -6.81
CA GLY A 170 8.32 -17.03 -6.28
C GLY A 170 7.02 -17.77 -6.55
N ALA A 171 5.87 -17.08 -6.51
CA ALA A 171 4.58 -17.66 -6.81
C ALA A 171 4.50 -18.22 -8.24
N ILE A 172 5.18 -17.60 -9.22
CA ILE A 172 5.28 -18.12 -10.58
C ILE A 172 5.81 -19.57 -10.58
N GLY A 173 6.84 -19.84 -9.77
CA GLY A 173 7.40 -21.19 -9.64
C GLY A 173 6.46 -22.20 -8.98
N VAL A 174 5.44 -21.75 -8.25
CA VAL A 174 4.46 -22.60 -7.56
C VAL A 174 3.24 -22.90 -8.42
N LEU A 175 2.88 -22.01 -9.36
CA LEU A 175 1.67 -22.13 -10.19
C LEU A 175 1.52 -23.50 -10.90
N PRO A 176 2.58 -24.12 -11.46
CA PRO A 176 2.43 -25.41 -12.13
C PRO A 176 1.84 -26.52 -11.24
N TRP A 177 2.08 -26.43 -9.91
CA TRP A 177 1.52 -27.41 -8.95
C TRP A 177 0.07 -27.09 -8.56
N CYS A 178 -0.44 -25.89 -8.88
CA CYS A 178 -1.83 -25.53 -8.59
C CYS A 178 -2.83 -26.11 -9.60
N GLY A 179 -2.38 -26.61 -10.74
CA GLY A 179 -3.25 -27.21 -11.77
C GLY A 179 -4.35 -26.26 -12.21
N SER A 180 -5.62 -26.68 -12.07
CA SER A 180 -6.80 -25.88 -12.43
C SER A 180 -7.10 -24.71 -11.49
N TRP A 181 -6.37 -24.57 -10.36
CA TRP A 181 -6.59 -23.54 -9.35
C TRP A 181 -5.64 -22.34 -9.48
N GLN A 182 -4.98 -22.18 -10.64
CA GLN A 182 -3.99 -21.14 -10.87
C GLN A 182 -4.56 -19.74 -10.69
N PHE A 183 -5.75 -19.45 -11.20
CA PHE A 183 -6.41 -18.16 -11.04
C PHE A 183 -6.71 -17.86 -9.58
N LEU A 184 -7.26 -18.81 -8.84
CA LEU A 184 -7.51 -18.65 -7.40
C LEU A 184 -6.21 -18.39 -6.63
N ALA A 185 -5.18 -19.19 -6.88
CA ALA A 185 -3.88 -19.04 -6.24
C ALA A 185 -3.29 -17.65 -6.50
N THR A 186 -3.35 -17.19 -7.74
CA THR A 186 -2.89 -15.86 -8.15
C THR A 186 -3.69 -14.76 -7.45
N GLY A 187 -5.02 -14.84 -7.45
CA GLY A 187 -5.88 -13.88 -6.76
C GLY A 187 -5.59 -13.79 -5.26
N LEU A 188 -5.33 -14.95 -4.61
CA LEU A 188 -4.95 -14.99 -3.20
C LEU A 188 -3.58 -14.36 -2.94
N VAL A 189 -2.59 -14.60 -3.79
CA VAL A 189 -1.27 -13.96 -3.67
C VAL A 189 -1.41 -12.45 -3.73
N PHE A 190 -2.17 -11.92 -4.69
CA PHE A 190 -2.43 -10.47 -4.79
C PHE A 190 -3.21 -9.95 -3.59
N GLY A 191 -4.34 -10.56 -3.28
CA GLY A 191 -5.21 -10.10 -2.21
C GLY A 191 -4.53 -10.08 -0.84
N ILE A 192 -3.80 -11.16 -0.50
CA ILE A 192 -3.08 -11.26 0.78
C ILE A 192 -1.91 -10.27 0.82
N SER A 193 -1.08 -10.21 -0.22
CA SER A 193 0.07 -9.31 -0.26
C SER A 193 -0.33 -7.84 -0.11
N LEU A 194 -1.33 -7.41 -0.88
CA LEU A 194 -1.85 -6.05 -0.84
C LEU A 194 -2.59 -5.76 0.47
N GLY A 195 -3.34 -6.73 1.00
CA GLY A 195 -3.97 -6.62 2.31
C GLY A 195 -2.95 -6.44 3.43
N VAL A 196 -1.85 -7.21 3.44
CA VAL A 196 -0.77 -7.08 4.41
C VAL A 196 -0.10 -5.71 4.32
N LEU A 197 0.19 -5.22 3.10
CA LEU A 197 0.77 -3.89 2.90
C LEU A 197 -0.17 -2.76 3.34
N ALA A 198 -1.49 -2.94 3.17
CA ALA A 198 -2.49 -1.97 3.59
C ALA A 198 -2.71 -1.97 5.12
N GLU A 199 -2.64 -3.13 5.79
CA GLU A 199 -2.90 -3.26 7.22
C GLU A 199 -1.69 -2.94 8.10
N LEU A 200 -0.49 -3.16 7.58
CA LEU A 200 0.74 -2.94 8.32
C LEU A 200 1.45 -1.66 7.83
N ARG A 201 2.18 -1.04 8.75
CA ARG A 201 3.13 0.00 8.39
C ARG A 201 4.40 -0.67 7.90
N TRP A 202 4.79 -0.39 6.66
CA TRP A 202 5.99 -0.94 6.04
C TRP A 202 7.13 0.08 6.05
N ASP A 203 8.37 -0.44 5.97
CA ASP A 203 9.58 0.37 5.98
C ASP A 203 9.71 1.20 4.70
N MET A 204 10.02 2.48 4.86
CA MET A 204 10.25 3.40 3.77
C MET A 204 11.35 4.38 4.16
N CYS A 205 12.47 4.37 3.44
CA CYS A 205 13.59 5.27 3.66
C CYS A 205 13.63 6.32 2.53
N LEU A 206 12.59 7.11 2.39
CA LEU A 206 12.63 8.32 1.57
C LEU A 206 13.29 9.41 2.40
N GLY A 207 14.28 10.08 1.79
CA GLY A 207 15.18 11.00 2.45
C GLY A 207 14.49 11.92 3.45
N SER A 208 15.15 12.15 4.54
CA SER A 208 14.77 12.86 5.76
C SER A 208 13.92 14.13 5.59
N GLY A 209 12.67 13.95 5.12
CA GLY A 209 11.60 14.90 5.37
C GLY A 209 11.06 14.69 6.79
N PRO A 210 10.57 15.71 7.48
CA PRO A 210 10.27 15.70 8.92
C PRO A 210 9.07 14.84 9.34
N VAL A 211 8.57 13.93 8.50
CA VAL A 211 7.20 13.40 8.60
C VAL A 211 7.05 12.18 9.48
N LEU A 212 8.09 11.46 9.87
CA LEU A 212 7.95 10.32 10.78
C LEU A 212 9.18 10.10 11.67
N ARG A 213 9.73 11.15 12.28
CA ARG A 213 10.41 10.92 13.55
C ARG A 213 9.33 10.49 14.54
N PRO A 214 9.45 9.34 15.23
CA PRO A 214 8.67 9.16 16.43
C PRO A 214 8.91 10.43 17.26
N LEU A 215 7.87 11.14 17.60
CA LEU A 215 7.95 12.10 18.70
C LEU A 215 8.53 11.26 19.84
N ALA A 216 9.81 11.43 20.14
CA ALA A 216 10.35 11.04 21.41
C ALA A 216 9.36 11.58 22.44
N PRO A 217 8.96 10.78 23.44
CA PRO A 217 7.97 11.23 24.40
C PRO A 217 8.47 12.54 24.97
N THR A 218 7.74 13.62 24.68
CA THR A 218 7.96 14.97 25.23
C THR A 218 7.70 15.01 26.75
N LEU A 219 8.05 13.92 27.45
CA LEU A 219 8.07 13.85 28.91
C LEU A 219 9.26 14.62 29.51
N ASP A 220 10.33 14.86 28.73
CA ASP A 220 11.45 15.66 29.26
C ASP A 220 11.20 17.17 29.14
N TYR A 221 10.42 17.64 28.14
CA TYR A 221 10.12 19.07 28.03
C TYR A 221 9.16 19.58 29.13
N ALA A 222 8.28 18.74 29.63
CA ALA A 222 7.39 19.08 30.73
C ALA A 222 8.09 19.02 32.10
N ARG A 223 9.26 18.38 32.19
CA ARG A 223 10.01 18.27 33.45
C ARG A 223 10.94 19.45 33.66
N ASP A 224 11.46 20.05 32.60
CA ASP A 224 12.36 21.20 32.70
C ASP A 224 11.66 22.55 32.87
N HIS A 225 10.34 22.61 32.64
CA HIS A 225 9.53 23.82 32.85
C HIS A 225 8.55 23.74 34.04
N ALA A 226 8.58 22.65 34.82
CA ALA A 226 7.74 22.49 36.00
C ALA A 226 8.39 22.90 37.31
N CYS A 227 9.61 23.45 37.29
CA CYS A 227 10.33 23.95 38.45
C CYS A 227 10.80 25.38 38.26
N GLU A 228 9.87 26.33 38.16
CA GLU A 228 10.14 27.68 38.60
C GLU A 228 9.08 28.04 39.65
N PRO A 229 9.46 28.15 40.93
CA PRO A 229 8.51 28.57 41.97
C PRO A 229 8.21 30.05 41.78
N ALA A 230 6.94 30.35 41.56
CA ALA A 230 6.39 31.68 41.75
C ALA A 230 6.48 32.07 43.25
N LEU A 231 7.64 32.55 43.67
CA LEU A 231 7.91 33.08 45.00
C LEU A 231 8.90 34.24 44.83
N ASP A 232 8.43 35.36 44.26
CA ASP A 232 9.02 36.68 44.45
C ASP A 232 8.15 37.77 43.78
N CYS A 233 6.95 37.97 44.25
CA CYS A 233 6.16 39.19 43.97
C CYS A 233 5.07 39.44 45.01
N ALA A 234 5.46 39.48 46.30
CA ALA A 234 4.52 39.92 47.34
C ALA A 234 5.26 40.52 48.55
N LEU A 235 6.19 41.45 48.36
CA LEU A 235 6.72 42.26 49.46
C LEU A 235 7.33 43.55 48.93
N GLU A 236 6.53 44.41 48.34
CA GLU A 236 6.82 45.84 48.22
C GLU A 236 5.51 46.55 47.89
N HIS A 237 4.88 47.08 48.92
CA HIS A 237 4.04 48.27 48.97
C HIS A 237 3.13 48.22 50.21
N LEU A 238 3.70 48.65 51.35
CA LEU A 238 2.95 49.25 52.43
C LEU A 238 3.53 50.63 52.67
N PRO A 239 2.76 51.71 52.49
CA PRO A 239 3.19 53.06 52.86
C PRO A 239 3.03 53.29 54.36
N CYS A 240 3.92 54.10 54.92
CA CYS A 240 3.86 54.73 56.25
C CYS A 240 2.61 55.58 56.43
#